data_f0271a33e74937869c47d554753d8ba1
#
_entry.id   f0271a33e74937869c47d554753d8ba1
#
_cell.length_a   1.000
_cell.length_b   1.000
_cell.length_c   1.000
_cell.angle_alpha   90.00
_cell.angle_beta   90.00
_cell.angle_gamma   90.00
#
_symmetry.space_group_name_H-M   'P 1'
#
loop_
_entity.id
_entity.type
_entity.pdbx_description
1 polymer ?
#
loop_
_entity_poly.entity_id
_entity_poly.type
_entity_poly.pdbx_seq_one_letter_code
_entity_poly.pdbx_strand_id
1 'polypeptide(L)'
;TESLSQQIRAGEIGVRPFKADCVASLDAPLTGKTAFMFSGQGSQYVGMGSDLAMAFPLAREAWDRAAGHKHTGRLRLDRLSFPPAAFDQVDFGAQTQTLTEMQHAQPAIAAVALSQLGLLSQLGLKADMAAGHSFGEIMALHLGGVMNADTALTVAAERGALMAKAAGNTKGAMLAVQTDAETIKPVLQKVGQGLVLANDNGPDQVVLSGAQEAV
;
A
#
# COMPACT_ATOMS: atom_id res chain seq x y z
N THR A 1 -12.67 25.33 -14.22
CA THR A 1 -11.29 24.84 -14.45
C THR A 1 -10.40 25.95 -15.00
N GLU A 2 -10.85 26.69 -16.01
CA GLU A 2 -10.07 27.79 -16.62
C GLU A 2 -9.87 28.95 -15.64
N SER A 3 -10.88 29.31 -14.88
CA SER A 3 -10.85 30.33 -13.82
C SER A 3 -9.84 30.01 -12.71
N LEU A 4 -9.73 28.72 -12.30
CA LEU A 4 -8.80 28.31 -11.26
C LEU A 4 -7.35 28.38 -11.75
N SER A 5 -7.07 27.95 -12.97
CA SER A 5 -5.74 28.04 -13.58
C SER A 5 -5.27 29.49 -13.74
N GLN A 6 -6.19 30.41 -14.02
CA GLN A 6 -5.89 31.83 -14.08
C GLN A 6 -5.59 32.42 -12.71
N GLN A 7 -6.35 32.07 -11.68
CA GLN A 7 -6.14 32.51 -10.30
C GLN A 7 -4.81 31.99 -9.72
N ILE A 8 -4.45 30.72 -10.03
CA ILE A 8 -3.16 30.14 -9.62
C ILE A 8 -2.01 30.88 -10.30
N ARG A 9 -2.11 31.19 -11.59
CA ARG A 9 -1.09 31.95 -12.33
C ARG A 9 -0.97 33.40 -11.88
N ALA A 10 -2.04 33.99 -11.40
CA ALA A 10 -2.06 35.36 -10.85
C ALA A 10 -1.56 35.45 -9.40
N GLY A 11 -1.28 34.34 -8.73
CA GLY A 11 -0.85 34.32 -7.33
C GLY A 11 -1.95 34.74 -6.33
N GLU A 12 -3.20 34.71 -6.76
CA GLU A 12 -4.34 35.24 -5.97
C GLU A 12 -4.98 34.20 -5.03
N ILE A 13 -4.44 32.96 -4.95
CA ILE A 13 -5.08 31.89 -4.20
C ILE A 13 -4.35 31.63 -2.88
N GLY A 14 -5.02 32.04 -1.80
CA GLY A 14 -4.84 31.43 -0.49
C GLY A 14 -5.55 30.07 -0.40
N VAL A 15 -5.31 29.29 0.65
CA VAL A 15 -5.94 27.98 0.89
C VAL A 15 -7.46 28.10 0.84
N ARG A 16 -8.10 27.48 -0.17
CA ARG A 16 -9.57 27.39 -0.29
C ARG A 16 -9.98 25.94 -0.49
N PRO A 17 -10.74 25.34 0.44
CA PRO A 17 -11.34 24.03 0.22
C PRO A 17 -12.47 24.14 -0.82
N PHE A 18 -12.44 23.30 -1.85
CA PHE A 18 -13.53 23.09 -2.80
C PHE A 18 -14.33 21.83 -2.42
N LYS A 19 -15.62 21.83 -2.72
CA LYS A 19 -16.60 20.82 -2.27
C LYS A 19 -16.29 19.37 -2.67
N ALA A 20 -15.50 19.13 -3.69
CA ALA A 20 -15.15 17.79 -4.17
C ALA A 20 -13.63 17.60 -4.31
N ASP A 21 -12.91 18.66 -4.66
CA ASP A 21 -11.47 18.63 -4.89
C ASP A 21 -10.84 19.75 -4.08
N CYS A 22 -9.82 19.42 -3.29
CA CYS A 22 -9.07 20.42 -2.56
C CYS A 22 -7.91 20.88 -3.44
N VAL A 23 -7.96 22.15 -3.85
CA VAL A 23 -6.79 22.85 -4.37
C VAL A 23 -6.32 23.80 -3.29
N ALA A 24 -5.08 23.62 -2.85
CA ALA A 24 -4.44 24.50 -1.90
C ALA A 24 -3.22 25.17 -2.55
N SER A 25 -3.12 26.47 -2.45
CA SER A 25 -1.92 27.23 -2.79
C SER A 25 -1.43 27.94 -1.53
N LEU A 26 -0.13 27.93 -1.33
CA LEU A 26 0.53 28.66 -0.25
C LEU A 26 1.34 29.79 -0.85
N ASP A 27 1.27 30.96 -0.22
CA ASP A 27 2.05 32.15 -0.63
C ASP A 27 3.57 31.97 -0.41
N ALA A 28 3.94 30.97 0.37
CA ALA A 28 5.32 30.55 0.58
C ALA A 28 5.44 29.02 0.59
N PRO A 29 6.59 28.45 0.17
CA PRO A 29 6.86 27.03 0.29
C PRO A 29 6.71 26.58 1.75
N LEU A 30 6.12 25.39 1.94
CA LEU A 30 6.14 24.74 3.27
C LEU A 30 7.58 24.54 3.70
N THR A 31 7.90 25.01 4.91
CA THR A 31 9.17 24.72 5.54
C THR A 31 9.13 23.33 6.18
N GLY A 32 10.19 22.55 6.01
CA GLY A 32 10.31 21.22 6.57
C GLY A 32 10.71 20.16 5.55
N LYS A 33 10.66 18.93 5.97
CA LYS A 33 11.02 17.77 5.15
C LYS A 33 9.77 17.00 4.71
N THR A 34 9.83 16.43 3.52
CA THR A 34 8.77 15.60 2.97
C THR A 34 9.05 14.13 3.27
N ALA A 35 8.12 13.46 3.93
CA ALA A 35 8.15 12.02 4.15
C ALA A 35 7.16 11.30 3.23
N PHE A 36 7.62 10.27 2.52
CA PHE A 36 6.73 9.37 1.80
C PHE A 36 6.44 8.13 2.67
N MET A 37 5.16 7.85 2.85
CA MET A 37 4.67 6.76 3.68
C MET A 37 4.06 5.67 2.80
N PHE A 38 4.51 4.42 2.96
CA PHE A 38 4.04 3.29 2.18
C PHE A 38 3.17 2.37 3.03
N SER A 39 1.95 2.11 2.54
CA SER A 39 1.02 1.20 3.19
C SER A 39 1.45 -0.26 3.03
N GLY A 40 1.03 -1.10 3.97
CA GLY A 40 1.23 -2.54 3.96
C GLY A 40 0.08 -3.32 3.35
N GLN A 41 0.17 -4.65 3.49
CA GLN A 41 -0.90 -5.56 3.12
C GLN A 41 -2.18 -5.24 3.89
N GLY A 42 -3.32 -5.29 3.21
CA GLY A 42 -4.62 -4.83 3.69
C GLY A 42 -5.08 -3.53 3.04
N SER A 43 -4.17 -2.79 2.39
CA SER A 43 -4.52 -1.56 1.67
C SER A 43 -4.95 -1.79 0.21
N GLN A 44 -4.84 -3.02 -0.32
CA GLN A 44 -5.24 -3.36 -1.68
C GLN A 44 -6.77 -3.35 -1.84
N TYR A 45 -7.21 -2.92 -3.00
CA TYR A 45 -8.61 -3.02 -3.44
C TYR A 45 -8.70 -3.12 -4.95
N VAL A 46 -9.76 -3.74 -5.44
CA VAL A 46 -10.01 -3.87 -6.89
C VAL A 46 -10.17 -2.48 -7.50
N GLY A 47 -9.43 -2.22 -8.57
CA GLY A 47 -9.41 -0.92 -9.24
C GLY A 47 -8.39 0.08 -8.68
N MET A 48 -7.58 -0.28 -7.67
CA MET A 48 -6.59 0.65 -7.10
C MET A 48 -5.62 1.17 -8.16
N GLY A 49 -5.55 2.50 -8.28
CA GLY A 49 -4.66 3.16 -9.25
C GLY A 49 -5.13 3.13 -10.70
N SER A 50 -6.34 2.62 -11.00
CA SER A 50 -6.89 2.58 -12.36
C SER A 50 -6.98 3.95 -13.01
N ASP A 51 -7.47 4.95 -12.28
CA ASP A 51 -7.64 6.30 -12.79
C ASP A 51 -6.29 6.92 -13.17
N LEU A 52 -5.25 6.68 -12.36
CA LEU A 52 -3.89 7.12 -12.67
C LEU A 52 -3.33 6.40 -13.90
N ALA A 53 -3.51 5.08 -13.99
CA ALA A 53 -3.03 4.29 -15.13
C ALA A 53 -3.74 4.66 -16.45
N MET A 54 -5.02 5.06 -16.39
CA MET A 54 -5.76 5.54 -17.54
C MET A 54 -5.37 6.97 -17.94
N ALA A 55 -5.13 7.85 -16.97
CA ALA A 55 -4.84 9.26 -17.23
C ALA A 55 -3.37 9.53 -17.58
N PHE A 56 -2.43 8.76 -17.05
CA PHE A 56 -1.00 9.05 -17.13
C PHE A 56 -0.20 7.86 -17.69
N PRO A 57 0.47 8.01 -18.84
CA PRO A 57 1.29 6.94 -19.42
C PRO A 57 2.35 6.39 -18.46
N LEU A 58 2.99 7.26 -17.71
CA LEU A 58 4.04 6.87 -16.75
C LEU A 58 3.49 5.98 -15.62
N ALA A 59 2.28 6.27 -15.16
CA ALA A 59 1.61 5.43 -14.17
C ALA A 59 1.25 4.04 -14.75
N ARG A 60 0.83 4.01 -16.02
CA ARG A 60 0.54 2.76 -16.73
C ARG A 60 1.79 1.91 -16.96
N GLU A 61 2.93 2.51 -17.30
CA GLU A 61 4.21 1.79 -17.49
C GLU A 61 4.61 0.95 -16.26
N ALA A 62 4.32 1.43 -15.04
CA ALA A 62 4.58 0.67 -13.84
C ALA A 62 3.70 -0.60 -13.76
N TRP A 63 2.44 -0.51 -14.18
CA TRP A 63 1.54 -1.65 -14.26
C TRP A 63 1.91 -2.62 -15.38
N ASP A 64 2.32 -2.11 -16.56
CA ASP A 64 2.82 -2.93 -17.67
C ASP A 64 4.07 -3.72 -17.26
N ARG A 65 4.99 -3.07 -16.55
CA ARG A 65 6.16 -3.71 -15.96
C ARG A 65 5.77 -4.83 -15.00
N ALA A 66 4.86 -4.54 -14.06
CA ALA A 66 4.40 -5.51 -13.09
C ALA A 66 3.65 -6.69 -13.73
N ALA A 67 2.82 -6.41 -14.75
CA ALA A 67 2.09 -7.43 -15.50
C ALA A 67 2.99 -8.39 -16.30
N GLY A 68 4.12 -7.88 -16.81
CA GLY A 68 5.12 -8.68 -17.53
C GLY A 68 6.14 -9.36 -16.62
N HIS A 69 6.11 -9.10 -15.31
CA HIS A 69 7.13 -9.58 -14.39
C HIS A 69 7.00 -11.08 -14.12
N LYS A 70 8.11 -11.83 -14.29
CA LYS A 70 8.13 -13.31 -14.24
C LYS A 70 7.73 -13.93 -12.89
N HIS A 71 7.88 -13.20 -11.79
CA HIS A 71 7.62 -13.70 -10.44
C HIS A 71 6.18 -13.48 -9.97
N THR A 72 5.32 -12.83 -10.75
CA THR A 72 3.93 -12.58 -10.37
C THR A 72 2.98 -13.75 -10.63
N GLY A 73 3.52 -14.90 -11.02
CA GLY A 73 2.76 -16.11 -11.26
C GLY A 73 2.08 -16.18 -12.64
N ARG A 74 1.10 -17.08 -12.79
CA ARG A 74 0.36 -17.29 -14.04
C ARG A 74 -0.67 -16.19 -14.34
N LEU A 75 -1.14 -15.50 -13.28
CA LEU A 75 -2.10 -14.42 -13.41
C LEU A 75 -1.36 -13.08 -13.50
N ARG A 76 -1.72 -12.30 -14.49
CA ARG A 76 -1.17 -10.95 -14.65
C ARG A 76 -1.75 -10.04 -13.56
N LEU A 77 -0.88 -9.24 -12.90
CA LEU A 77 -1.29 -8.32 -11.83
C LEU A 77 -2.28 -7.26 -12.29
N ASP A 78 -2.15 -6.80 -13.53
CA ASP A 78 -3.08 -5.86 -14.13
C ASP A 78 -4.50 -6.44 -14.21
N ARG A 79 -4.64 -7.73 -14.56
CA ARG A 79 -5.95 -8.41 -14.61
C ARG A 79 -6.54 -8.70 -13.23
N LEU A 80 -5.69 -8.88 -12.23
CA LEU A 80 -6.13 -9.04 -10.84
C LEU A 80 -6.61 -7.73 -10.24
N SER A 81 -5.87 -6.64 -10.53
CA SER A 81 -6.18 -5.32 -10.00
C SER A 81 -7.28 -4.61 -10.79
N PHE A 82 -7.38 -4.87 -12.08
CA PHE A 82 -8.36 -4.28 -13.01
C PHE A 82 -9.16 -5.38 -13.72
N PRO A 83 -9.89 -6.22 -12.97
CA PRO A 83 -10.71 -7.24 -13.59
C PRO A 83 -11.86 -6.62 -14.39
N PRO A 84 -12.53 -7.40 -15.27
CA PRO A 84 -13.78 -6.97 -15.86
C PRO A 84 -14.79 -6.57 -14.77
N ALA A 85 -15.69 -5.66 -15.12
CA ALA A 85 -16.72 -5.21 -14.18
C ALA A 85 -17.52 -6.41 -13.64
N ALA A 86 -17.67 -6.47 -12.33
CA ALA A 86 -18.47 -7.50 -11.68
C ALA A 86 -19.96 -7.26 -11.97
N PHE A 87 -20.69 -8.32 -12.25
CA PHE A 87 -22.14 -8.22 -12.50
C PHE A 87 -22.96 -8.13 -11.21
N ASP A 88 -22.41 -8.68 -10.11
CA ASP A 88 -23.07 -8.69 -8.81
C ASP A 88 -22.05 -8.65 -7.65
N GLN A 89 -22.56 -8.66 -6.42
CA GLN A 89 -21.74 -8.64 -5.21
C GLN A 89 -20.94 -9.92 -4.99
N VAL A 90 -21.41 -11.06 -5.52
CA VAL A 90 -20.70 -12.35 -5.41
C VAL A 90 -19.45 -12.30 -6.27
N ASP A 91 -19.59 -11.85 -7.52
CA ASP A 91 -18.46 -11.67 -8.45
C ASP A 91 -17.44 -10.69 -7.89
N PHE A 92 -17.91 -9.53 -7.38
CA PHE A 92 -17.03 -8.54 -6.75
C PHE A 92 -16.30 -9.10 -5.52
N GLY A 93 -17.01 -9.88 -4.70
CA GLY A 93 -16.42 -10.56 -3.55
C GLY A 93 -15.32 -11.53 -3.94
N ALA A 94 -15.53 -12.33 -4.99
CA ALA A 94 -14.55 -13.27 -5.51
C ALA A 94 -13.29 -12.57 -6.06
N GLN A 95 -13.46 -11.48 -6.81
CA GLN A 95 -12.36 -10.64 -7.30
C GLN A 95 -11.54 -10.05 -6.14
N THR A 96 -12.22 -9.50 -5.14
CA THR A 96 -11.60 -8.93 -3.94
C THR A 96 -10.83 -10.01 -3.16
N GLN A 97 -11.43 -11.17 -2.96
CA GLN A 97 -10.78 -12.30 -2.28
C GLN A 97 -9.51 -12.74 -3.00
N THR A 98 -9.56 -12.89 -4.33
CA THR A 98 -8.40 -13.27 -5.13
C THR A 98 -7.26 -12.24 -5.00
N LEU A 99 -7.58 -10.94 -5.07
CA LEU A 99 -6.57 -9.88 -4.92
C LEU A 99 -6.00 -9.83 -3.48
N THR A 100 -6.77 -10.27 -2.49
CA THR A 100 -6.37 -10.26 -1.08
C THR A 100 -5.42 -11.41 -0.72
N GLU A 101 -5.30 -12.42 -1.54
CA GLU A 101 -4.32 -13.48 -1.34
C GLU A 101 -2.91 -12.91 -1.27
N MET A 102 -2.11 -13.34 -0.27
CA MET A 102 -0.79 -12.74 0.05
C MET A 102 0.14 -12.66 -1.15
N GLN A 103 0.13 -13.69 -2.01
CA GLN A 103 0.94 -13.76 -3.23
C GLN A 103 0.52 -12.75 -4.30
N HIS A 104 -0.70 -12.22 -4.25
CA HIS A 104 -1.24 -11.24 -5.18
C HIS A 104 -1.23 -9.82 -4.59
N ALA A 105 -1.60 -9.68 -3.32
CA ALA A 105 -1.73 -8.39 -2.65
C ALA A 105 -0.40 -7.63 -2.63
N GLN A 106 0.69 -8.28 -2.22
CA GLN A 106 1.96 -7.58 -2.05
C GLN A 106 2.54 -7.04 -3.38
N PRO A 107 2.64 -7.84 -4.47
CA PRO A 107 3.11 -7.29 -5.74
C PRO A 107 2.13 -6.29 -6.36
N ALA A 108 0.82 -6.38 -6.10
CA ALA A 108 -0.14 -5.39 -6.55
C ALA A 108 0.03 -4.04 -5.81
N ILE A 109 0.26 -4.06 -4.50
CA ILE A 109 0.61 -2.85 -3.72
C ILE A 109 1.94 -2.27 -4.21
N ALA A 110 2.93 -3.11 -4.57
CA ALA A 110 4.17 -2.63 -5.17
C ALA A 110 3.91 -1.91 -6.50
N ALA A 111 3.10 -2.49 -7.37
CA ALA A 111 2.79 -1.91 -8.68
C ALA A 111 2.12 -0.53 -8.55
N VAL A 112 1.13 -0.37 -7.66
CA VAL A 112 0.49 0.93 -7.44
C VAL A 112 1.45 1.93 -6.81
N ALA A 113 2.31 1.50 -5.88
CA ALA A 113 3.32 2.37 -5.29
C ALA A 113 4.33 2.87 -6.34
N LEU A 114 4.82 2.00 -7.22
CA LEU A 114 5.69 2.38 -8.34
C LEU A 114 5.00 3.35 -9.31
N SER A 115 3.72 3.11 -9.61
CA SER A 115 2.90 3.99 -10.44
C SER A 115 2.79 5.39 -9.84
N GLN A 116 2.51 5.49 -8.55
CA GLN A 116 2.42 6.76 -7.82
C GLN A 116 3.79 7.45 -7.72
N LEU A 117 4.85 6.72 -7.40
CA LEU A 117 6.21 7.27 -7.33
C LEU A 117 6.67 7.86 -8.66
N GLY A 118 6.40 7.17 -9.77
CA GLY A 118 6.70 7.68 -11.11
C GLY A 118 6.02 9.01 -11.37
N LEU A 119 4.72 9.12 -11.06
CA LEU A 119 3.95 10.34 -11.23
C LEU A 119 4.44 11.47 -10.32
N LEU A 120 4.65 11.19 -9.03
CA LEU A 120 5.14 12.18 -8.07
C LEU A 120 6.52 12.72 -8.48
N SER A 121 7.40 11.84 -8.97
CA SER A 121 8.71 12.23 -9.50
C SER A 121 8.59 13.15 -10.72
N GLN A 122 7.66 12.87 -11.64
CA GLN A 122 7.40 13.73 -12.79
C GLN A 122 6.88 15.11 -12.39
N LEU A 123 6.11 15.19 -11.32
CA LEU A 123 5.65 16.45 -10.73
C LEU A 123 6.74 17.18 -9.94
N GLY A 124 7.96 16.64 -9.87
CA GLY A 124 9.08 17.23 -9.15
C GLY A 124 9.03 17.05 -7.63
N LEU A 125 8.08 16.24 -7.12
CA LEU A 125 7.99 15.94 -5.70
C LEU A 125 9.06 14.92 -5.32
N LYS A 126 9.87 15.28 -4.32
CA LYS A 126 10.95 14.44 -3.79
C LYS A 126 10.72 14.20 -2.31
N ALA A 127 11.01 13.00 -1.87
CA ALA A 127 11.01 12.66 -0.47
C ALA A 127 12.39 12.90 0.13
N ASP A 128 12.42 13.51 1.32
CA ASP A 128 13.62 13.60 2.15
C ASP A 128 13.79 12.34 3.00
N MET A 129 12.70 11.64 3.26
CA MET A 129 12.69 10.39 4.03
C MET A 129 11.53 9.50 3.57
N ALA A 130 11.67 8.21 3.85
CA ALA A 130 10.67 7.20 3.55
C ALA A 130 10.41 6.32 4.77
N ALA A 131 9.17 5.93 4.97
CA ALA A 131 8.78 4.92 5.94
C ALA A 131 7.70 4.02 5.35
N GLY A 132 7.57 2.82 5.89
CA GLY A 132 6.56 1.86 5.44
C GLY A 132 6.10 0.99 6.58
N HIS A 133 4.86 0.52 6.49
CA HIS A 133 4.31 -0.46 7.42
C HIS A 133 4.34 -1.85 6.80
N SER A 134 4.98 -2.82 7.47
CA SER A 134 5.07 -4.22 7.03
C SER A 134 5.61 -4.34 5.58
N PHE A 135 4.77 -4.71 4.60
CA PHE A 135 5.17 -4.75 3.19
C PHE A 135 5.64 -3.37 2.68
N GLY A 136 5.05 -2.30 3.16
CA GLY A 136 5.43 -0.93 2.78
C GLY A 136 6.91 -0.60 3.03
N GLU A 137 7.57 -1.30 3.95
CA GLU A 137 9.01 -1.16 4.21
C GLU A 137 9.84 -1.50 2.96
N ILE A 138 9.40 -2.49 2.17
CA ILE A 138 10.07 -2.86 0.90
C ILE A 138 10.03 -1.69 -0.09
N MET A 139 8.90 -0.99 -0.16
CA MET A 139 8.76 0.19 -1.03
C MET A 139 9.54 1.40 -0.49
N ALA A 140 9.63 1.55 0.82
CA ALA A 140 10.48 2.56 1.43
C ALA A 140 11.98 2.31 1.13
N LEU A 141 12.43 1.06 1.19
CA LEU A 141 13.79 0.66 0.79
C LEU A 141 14.05 0.89 -0.70
N HIS A 142 13.06 0.63 -1.57
CA HIS A 142 13.16 0.96 -3.00
C HIS A 142 13.35 2.47 -3.20
N LEU A 143 12.51 3.31 -2.58
CA LEU A 143 12.64 4.77 -2.66
C LEU A 143 13.99 5.24 -2.10
N GLY A 144 14.48 4.62 -1.04
CA GLY A 144 15.80 4.88 -0.45
C GLY A 144 16.99 4.41 -1.30
N GLY A 145 16.75 3.81 -2.48
CA GLY A 145 17.81 3.39 -3.42
C GLY A 145 18.48 2.06 -3.09
N VAL A 146 17.96 1.30 -2.12
CA VAL A 146 18.52 -0.01 -1.73
C VAL A 146 18.30 -1.04 -2.84
N MET A 147 17.22 -0.94 -3.60
CA MET A 147 16.89 -1.83 -4.70
C MET A 147 16.15 -1.09 -5.83
N ASN A 148 16.26 -1.60 -7.05
CA ASN A 148 15.50 -1.09 -8.19
C ASN A 148 14.06 -1.63 -8.21
N ALA A 149 13.22 -1.10 -9.12
CA ALA A 149 11.82 -1.47 -9.23
C ALA A 149 11.59 -2.96 -9.52
N ASP A 150 12.41 -3.57 -10.39
CA ASP A 150 12.27 -5.00 -10.72
C ASP A 150 12.63 -5.89 -9.52
N THR A 151 13.65 -5.51 -8.76
CA THR A 151 14.00 -6.20 -7.51
C THR A 151 12.89 -6.04 -6.48
N ALA A 152 12.31 -4.85 -6.34
CA ALA A 152 11.19 -4.62 -5.42
C ALA A 152 9.96 -5.48 -5.79
N LEU A 153 9.63 -5.60 -7.08
CA LEU A 153 8.56 -6.49 -7.55
C LEU A 153 8.89 -7.97 -7.31
N THR A 154 10.15 -8.38 -7.51
CA THR A 154 10.59 -9.74 -7.19
C THR A 154 10.41 -10.03 -5.71
N VAL A 155 10.92 -9.15 -4.84
CA VAL A 155 10.81 -9.32 -3.38
C VAL A 155 9.35 -9.34 -2.94
N ALA A 156 8.50 -8.47 -3.52
CA ALA A 156 7.08 -8.44 -3.23
C ALA A 156 6.39 -9.77 -3.55
N ALA A 157 6.65 -10.33 -4.75
CA ALA A 157 6.06 -11.59 -5.20
C ALA A 157 6.56 -12.77 -4.36
N GLU A 158 7.87 -12.88 -4.17
CA GLU A 158 8.48 -13.98 -3.40
C GLU A 158 8.06 -13.95 -1.93
N ARG A 159 8.08 -12.77 -1.31
CA ARG A 159 7.62 -12.60 0.09
C ARG A 159 6.16 -13.02 0.23
N GLY A 160 5.29 -12.55 -0.68
CA GLY A 160 3.87 -12.92 -0.67
C GLY A 160 3.65 -14.42 -0.82
N ALA A 161 4.36 -15.06 -1.75
CA ALA A 161 4.29 -16.50 -1.99
C ALA A 161 4.83 -17.31 -0.79
N LEU A 162 5.95 -16.90 -0.22
CA LEU A 162 6.52 -17.56 0.96
C LEU A 162 5.62 -17.44 2.19
N MET A 163 5.02 -16.28 2.41
CA MET A 163 4.06 -16.08 3.50
C MET A 163 2.80 -16.93 3.30
N ALA A 164 2.26 -16.99 2.08
CA ALA A 164 1.12 -17.84 1.75
C ALA A 164 1.46 -19.32 1.98
N LYS A 165 2.64 -19.76 1.57
CA LYS A 165 3.13 -21.12 1.82
C LYS A 165 3.32 -21.40 3.31
N ALA A 166 3.88 -20.48 4.07
CA ALA A 166 4.09 -20.64 5.52
C ALA A 166 2.78 -20.67 6.29
N ALA A 167 1.78 -19.90 5.87
CA ALA A 167 0.43 -19.97 6.44
C ALA A 167 -0.21 -21.35 6.22
N GLY A 168 0.07 -21.99 5.08
CA GLY A 168 -0.37 -23.35 4.76
C GLY A 168 -1.87 -23.56 5.00
N ASN A 169 -2.24 -24.71 5.58
CA ASN A 169 -3.61 -25.02 5.99
C ASN A 169 -3.91 -24.58 7.44
N THR A 170 -2.98 -23.95 8.13
CA THR A 170 -3.17 -23.53 9.51
C THR A 170 -3.99 -22.24 9.52
N LYS A 171 -5.16 -22.28 10.12
CA LYS A 171 -5.97 -21.08 10.35
C LYS A 171 -5.28 -20.22 11.40
N GLY A 172 -4.48 -19.27 10.96
CA GLY A 172 -3.94 -18.21 11.79
C GLY A 172 -4.93 -17.06 11.90
N ALA A 173 -4.82 -16.28 12.97
CA ALA A 173 -5.55 -15.04 13.14
C ALA A 173 -4.64 -13.95 13.70
N MET A 174 -5.06 -12.70 13.47
CA MET A 174 -4.42 -11.51 14.03
C MET A 174 -5.47 -10.69 14.78
N LEU A 175 -5.06 -10.13 15.92
CA LEU A 175 -5.90 -9.30 16.78
C LEU A 175 -5.20 -7.97 17.02
N ALA A 176 -5.78 -6.89 16.56
CA ALA A 176 -5.35 -5.55 16.93
C ALA A 176 -5.91 -5.22 18.33
N VAL A 177 -5.04 -4.82 19.23
CA VAL A 177 -5.38 -4.46 20.61
C VAL A 177 -4.96 -3.00 20.83
N GLN A 178 -5.90 -2.21 21.35
CA GLN A 178 -5.63 -0.82 21.72
C GLN A 178 -4.89 -0.75 23.05
N THR A 179 -3.57 -0.86 22.98
CA THR A 179 -2.64 -0.78 24.13
C THR A 179 -1.22 -0.65 23.63
N ASP A 180 -0.29 -0.36 24.51
CA ASP A 180 1.14 -0.38 24.24
C ASP A 180 1.76 -1.77 24.45
N ALA A 181 2.99 -1.95 23.95
CA ALA A 181 3.72 -3.21 24.02
C ALA A 181 4.08 -3.62 25.47
N GLU A 182 4.32 -2.67 26.36
CA GLU A 182 4.69 -2.97 27.74
C GLU A 182 3.50 -3.51 28.54
N THR A 183 2.33 -2.92 28.32
CA THR A 183 1.08 -3.34 28.96
C THR A 183 0.63 -4.72 28.52
N ILE A 184 0.82 -5.09 27.24
CA ILE A 184 0.36 -6.38 26.71
C ILE A 184 1.28 -7.55 27.06
N LYS A 185 2.58 -7.35 27.25
CA LYS A 185 3.55 -8.41 27.55
C LYS A 185 3.17 -9.27 28.76
N PRO A 186 2.82 -8.69 29.93
CA PRO A 186 2.39 -9.49 31.08
C PRO A 186 1.10 -10.28 30.84
N VAL A 187 0.19 -9.75 30.00
CA VAL A 187 -1.05 -10.44 29.63
C VAL A 187 -0.72 -11.65 28.78
N LEU A 188 0.16 -11.50 27.77
CA LEU A 188 0.62 -12.61 26.94
C LEU A 188 1.28 -13.73 27.74
N GLN A 189 2.04 -13.38 28.77
CA GLN A 189 2.65 -14.36 29.68
C GLN A 189 1.61 -15.15 30.47
N LYS A 190 0.47 -14.55 30.83
CA LYS A 190 -0.62 -15.19 31.60
C LYS A 190 -1.55 -15.99 30.69
N VAL A 191 -1.91 -15.46 29.52
CA VAL A 191 -2.80 -16.15 28.57
C VAL A 191 -2.05 -17.29 27.87
N GLY A 192 -0.73 -17.21 27.80
CA GLY A 192 0.16 -18.31 27.52
C GLY A 192 0.34 -18.64 26.07
N GLN A 193 0.39 -19.92 25.80
CA GLN A 193 0.99 -20.51 24.63
C GLN A 193 0.22 -20.26 23.36
N GLY A 194 0.94 -19.82 22.32
CA GLY A 194 0.42 -19.72 20.96
C GLY A 194 0.10 -18.31 20.47
N LEU A 195 0.24 -17.28 21.30
CA LEU A 195 0.14 -15.88 20.90
C LEU A 195 1.50 -15.21 20.94
N VAL A 196 1.79 -14.43 19.90
CA VAL A 196 3.00 -13.61 19.81
C VAL A 196 2.64 -12.15 19.53
N LEU A 197 3.43 -11.23 20.04
CA LEU A 197 3.38 -9.83 19.65
C LEU A 197 3.96 -9.73 18.23
N ALA A 198 3.08 -9.54 17.24
CA ALA A 198 3.45 -9.50 15.82
C ALA A 198 3.87 -8.10 15.37
N ASN A 199 3.15 -7.06 15.81
CA ASN A 199 3.44 -5.68 15.50
C ASN A 199 3.28 -4.79 16.74
N ASP A 200 4.19 -3.84 16.85
CA ASP A 200 4.09 -2.67 17.71
C ASP A 200 3.87 -1.47 16.79
N ASN A 201 2.60 -1.06 16.63
CA ASN A 201 2.22 -0.02 15.66
C ASN A 201 2.32 1.40 16.24
N GLY A 202 2.50 1.49 17.55
CA GLY A 202 2.60 2.76 18.24
C GLY A 202 2.18 2.69 19.70
N PRO A 203 2.14 3.82 20.40
CA PRO A 203 1.91 3.86 21.83
C PRO A 203 0.53 3.35 22.27
N ASP A 204 -0.41 3.21 21.34
CA ASP A 204 -1.80 2.87 21.61
C ASP A 204 -2.33 1.68 20.78
N GLN A 205 -1.46 1.01 20.01
CA GLN A 205 -1.88 -0.14 19.23
C GLN A 205 -0.77 -1.16 19.03
N VAL A 206 -1.06 -2.40 19.39
CA VAL A 206 -0.26 -3.58 19.07
C VAL A 206 -1.09 -4.60 18.30
N VAL A 207 -0.42 -5.53 17.60
CA VAL A 207 -1.08 -6.65 16.94
C VAL A 207 -0.51 -7.96 17.46
N LEU A 208 -1.41 -8.82 17.91
CA LEU A 208 -1.12 -10.18 18.29
C LEU A 208 -1.38 -11.14 17.13
N SER A 209 -0.59 -12.19 17.03
CA SER A 209 -0.77 -13.24 16.03
C SER A 209 -0.65 -14.61 16.69
N GLY A 210 -1.43 -15.56 16.18
CA GLY A 210 -1.42 -16.94 16.65
C GLY A 210 -2.40 -17.83 15.90
N ALA A 211 -2.55 -19.07 16.38
CA ALA A 211 -3.63 -19.92 15.89
C ALA A 211 -5.00 -19.26 16.16
N GLN A 212 -5.95 -19.44 15.27
CA GLN A 212 -7.28 -18.80 15.38
C GLN A 212 -7.94 -19.09 16.74
N GLU A 213 -7.80 -20.30 17.25
CA GLU A 213 -8.35 -20.71 18.54
C GLU A 213 -7.67 -19.98 19.72
N ALA A 214 -6.37 -19.75 19.63
CA ALA A 214 -5.63 -19.03 20.65
C ALA A 214 -5.96 -17.54 20.67
N VAL A 215 -6.20 -16.95 19.49
CA VAL A 215 -6.62 -15.55 19.32
C VAL A 215 -8.03 -15.34 19.78
#